data_9fdb6f049d0a308ab17bccfc77fbb399
#
_entry.id   9fdb6f049d0a308ab17bccfc77fbb399
#
_cell.length_a   1.000
_cell.length_b   1.000
_cell.length_c   1.000
_cell.angle_alpha   90.00
_cell.angle_beta   90.00
_cell.angle_gamma   90.00
#
_symmetry.space_group_name_H-M   'P 1'
#
loop_
_entity.id
_entity.type
_entity.pdbx_description
1 polymer ?
#
loop_
_entity_poly.entity_id
_entity_poly.type
_entity_poly.pdbx_seq_one_letter_code
_entity_poly.pdbx_strand_id
1 'polypeptide(L)'
;AAHAGGAFGFGAQRGGKGGNMSIFSDGHAAMQAFNPQAGWVFAAIFGVLLLASAIAAALKWRLHGQANATIDNLNARINAWWVMTAVLLLAFWLGRIGTIVLFFLVSFAALREFLSLVESRRADHRVMVVCFYVLLPLQYWFVLTDWYGMFSIFIPVYGFLLLPIIASLGGDTDHFLARTAKIQWAVMISIFCLSHVPALMNLKIAGFEGQNILLLVFLVAVVQASDVLQYVWGKLLGKRKIMPALSPSKTVAGTVGGIASATLLAAALYPITPFSPFQAALIGLIICIMGFLGGLVMSAIKRDRGVKDWGNLIHGHGGMLDRVDSVCFAAPVFFHVVRYFWNG
;
A
#
# COMPACT_ATOMS: atom_id res chain seq x y z
N ALA A 1 63.01 -2.98 -32.65
CA ALA A 1 62.42 -3.99 -33.54
C ALA A 1 60.99 -4.30 -33.11
N ALA A 2 60.10 -4.28 -34.10
CA ALA A 2 58.76 -4.80 -34.16
C ALA A 2 57.66 -4.15 -33.29
N HIS A 3 56.87 -3.34 -33.99
CA HIS A 3 55.47 -2.95 -33.74
C HIS A 3 54.51 -4.14 -33.76
N ALA A 4 53.52 -4.10 -32.91
CA ALA A 4 52.24 -4.72 -33.20
C ALA A 4 51.10 -3.86 -32.62
N GLY A 5 50.38 -3.16 -33.49
CA GLY A 5 49.13 -2.46 -33.18
C GLY A 5 47.98 -3.45 -33.11
N GLY A 6 47.18 -3.34 -32.06
CA GLY A 6 45.89 -4.07 -31.94
C GLY A 6 44.73 -3.09 -32.11
N ALA A 7 44.05 -3.20 -33.25
CA ALA A 7 42.88 -2.42 -33.58
C ALA A 7 41.66 -2.84 -32.72
N PHE A 8 41.04 -1.87 -32.07
CA PHE A 8 39.71 -2.03 -31.43
C PHE A 8 38.65 -2.08 -32.53
N GLY A 9 38.11 -3.28 -32.79
CA GLY A 9 36.99 -3.48 -33.66
C GLY A 9 35.66 -3.18 -32.92
N PHE A 10 35.00 -2.09 -33.29
CA PHE A 10 33.60 -1.80 -32.94
C PHE A 10 32.67 -2.74 -33.73
N GLY A 11 32.26 -3.84 -33.14
CA GLY A 11 31.24 -4.70 -33.69
C GLY A 11 29.83 -4.10 -33.44
N ALA A 12 29.31 -3.40 -34.41
CA ALA A 12 27.91 -2.99 -34.44
C ALA A 12 27.00 -4.21 -34.67
N GLN A 13 26.44 -4.80 -33.63
CA GLN A 13 25.32 -5.71 -33.78
C GLN A 13 24.02 -4.89 -33.94
N ARG A 14 23.63 -4.67 -35.21
CA ARG A 14 22.26 -4.37 -35.60
C ARG A 14 21.44 -5.66 -35.51
N GLY A 15 20.50 -5.68 -34.58
CA GLY A 15 19.48 -6.72 -34.46
C GLY A 15 18.19 -6.08 -33.97
N GLY A 16 17.53 -5.31 -34.86
CA GLY A 16 16.19 -4.83 -34.61
C GLY A 16 15.21 -6.01 -34.69
N LYS A 17 14.53 -6.30 -33.60
CA LYS A 17 13.18 -6.88 -33.65
C LYS A 17 12.31 -5.96 -32.80
N GLY A 18 11.47 -5.18 -33.48
CA GLY A 18 10.37 -4.43 -32.90
C GLY A 18 9.45 -5.39 -32.17
N GLY A 19 9.60 -5.47 -30.87
CA GLY A 19 8.57 -6.05 -30.03
C GLY A 19 7.41 -5.07 -29.96
N ASN A 20 6.39 -5.27 -30.76
CA ASN A 20 5.06 -4.76 -30.50
C ASN A 20 4.63 -5.34 -29.15
N MET A 21 4.93 -4.61 -28.09
CA MET A 21 4.48 -4.92 -26.74
C MET A 21 2.99 -4.60 -26.71
N SER A 22 2.14 -5.58 -27.01
CA SER A 22 0.71 -5.43 -26.87
C SER A 22 0.40 -5.31 -25.38
N ILE A 23 0.07 -4.09 -24.95
CA ILE A 23 -0.26 -3.71 -23.58
C ILE A 23 -1.39 -4.59 -23.00
N PHE A 24 -2.15 -5.26 -23.85
CA PHE A 24 -3.26 -6.15 -23.50
C PHE A 24 -2.89 -7.64 -23.39
N SER A 25 -1.72 -8.08 -23.89
CA SER A 25 -1.32 -9.49 -23.82
C SER A 25 -0.95 -9.94 -22.41
N ASP A 26 -0.44 -9.04 -21.58
CA ASP A 26 0.00 -9.38 -20.23
C ASP A 26 -1.17 -9.62 -19.26
N GLY A 27 -2.31 -8.98 -19.49
CA GLY A 27 -3.52 -9.21 -18.70
C GLY A 27 -4.15 -10.59 -18.96
N HIS A 28 -4.17 -11.02 -20.22
CA HIS A 28 -4.67 -12.36 -20.59
C HIS A 28 -3.71 -13.48 -20.18
N ALA A 29 -2.40 -13.26 -20.26
CA ALA A 29 -1.40 -14.21 -19.79
C ALA A 29 -1.45 -14.37 -18.25
N ALA A 30 -1.67 -13.30 -17.52
CA ALA A 30 -1.85 -13.35 -16.05
C ALA A 30 -3.14 -14.11 -15.66
N MET A 31 -4.21 -14.00 -16.43
CA MET A 31 -5.43 -14.79 -16.20
C MET A 31 -5.28 -16.28 -16.57
N GLN A 32 -4.46 -16.62 -17.54
CA GLN A 32 -4.18 -18.03 -17.91
C GLN A 32 -3.21 -18.71 -16.96
N ALA A 33 -2.38 -17.95 -16.26
CA ALA A 33 -1.50 -18.42 -15.18
C ALA A 33 -2.20 -18.42 -13.80
N PHE A 34 -3.53 -18.33 -13.76
CA PHE A 34 -4.26 -18.34 -12.50
C PHE A 34 -4.01 -19.68 -11.79
N ASN A 35 -3.09 -19.65 -10.83
CA ASN A 35 -2.87 -20.78 -9.95
C ASN A 35 -4.22 -21.15 -9.32
N PRO A 36 -4.71 -22.41 -9.44
CA PRO A 36 -5.97 -22.84 -8.83
C PRO A 36 -6.08 -22.44 -7.35
N GLN A 37 -4.94 -22.36 -6.68
CA GLN A 37 -4.86 -21.93 -5.28
C GLN A 37 -5.19 -20.45 -5.07
N ALA A 38 -4.93 -19.57 -6.04
CA ALA A 38 -5.36 -18.17 -5.99
C ALA A 38 -6.90 -18.04 -6.06
N GLY A 39 -7.56 -18.93 -6.81
CA GLY A 39 -9.02 -18.97 -6.87
C GLY A 39 -9.68 -19.14 -5.50
N TRP A 40 -9.09 -19.95 -4.62
CA TRP A 40 -9.61 -20.14 -3.26
C TRP A 40 -9.53 -18.88 -2.40
N VAL A 41 -8.47 -18.07 -2.55
CA VAL A 41 -8.32 -16.81 -1.79
C VAL A 41 -9.38 -15.80 -2.24
N PHE A 42 -9.58 -15.66 -3.55
CA PHE A 42 -10.66 -14.80 -4.06
C PHE A 42 -12.04 -15.33 -3.66
N ALA A 43 -12.27 -16.63 -3.75
CA ALA A 43 -13.51 -17.25 -3.28
C ALA A 43 -13.75 -16.99 -1.79
N ALA A 44 -12.71 -17.03 -0.96
CA ALA A 44 -12.80 -16.71 0.46
C ALA A 44 -13.14 -15.22 0.70
N ILE A 45 -12.51 -14.29 -0.03
CA ILE A 45 -12.83 -12.85 0.05
C ILE A 45 -14.28 -12.60 -0.34
N PHE A 46 -14.73 -13.14 -1.48
CA PHE A 46 -16.13 -13.03 -1.90
C PHE A 46 -17.08 -13.70 -0.90
N GLY A 47 -16.73 -14.87 -0.37
CA GLY A 47 -17.52 -15.58 0.63
C GLY A 47 -17.72 -14.76 1.89
N VAL A 48 -16.67 -14.11 2.39
CA VAL A 48 -16.75 -13.21 3.56
C VAL A 48 -17.63 -11.99 3.27
N LEU A 49 -17.52 -11.37 2.09
CA LEU A 49 -18.33 -10.22 1.70
C LEU A 49 -19.79 -10.61 1.52
N LEU A 50 -20.07 -11.75 0.91
CA LEU A 50 -21.45 -12.28 0.77
C LEU A 50 -22.06 -12.59 2.14
N LEU A 51 -21.31 -13.25 3.03
CA LEU A 51 -21.77 -13.55 4.38
C LEU A 51 -22.05 -12.26 5.17
N ALA A 52 -21.17 -11.28 5.11
CA ALA A 52 -21.36 -9.97 5.74
C ALA A 52 -22.61 -9.27 5.19
N SER A 53 -22.83 -9.31 3.87
CA SER A 53 -24.01 -8.75 3.21
C SER A 53 -25.30 -9.47 3.63
N ALA A 54 -25.28 -10.80 3.72
CA ALA A 54 -26.41 -11.61 4.18
C ALA A 54 -26.78 -11.31 5.64
N ILE A 55 -25.78 -11.19 6.53
CA ILE A 55 -25.98 -10.81 7.93
C ILE A 55 -26.61 -9.42 8.02
N ALA A 56 -26.09 -8.44 7.27
CA ALA A 56 -26.62 -7.07 7.27
C ALA A 56 -28.07 -7.01 6.74
N ALA A 57 -28.36 -7.77 5.68
CA ALA A 57 -29.72 -7.90 5.14
C ALA A 57 -30.67 -8.55 6.15
N ALA A 58 -30.26 -9.64 6.81
CA ALA A 58 -31.04 -10.31 7.85
C ALA A 58 -31.32 -9.40 9.05
N LEU A 59 -30.35 -8.61 9.49
CA LEU A 59 -30.52 -7.62 10.56
C LEU A 59 -31.50 -6.52 10.15
N LYS A 60 -31.41 -6.01 8.92
CA LYS A 60 -32.33 -5.00 8.38
C LYS A 60 -33.77 -5.55 8.28
N TRP A 61 -33.92 -6.79 7.84
CA TRP A 61 -35.22 -7.47 7.76
C TRP A 61 -35.84 -7.66 9.13
N ARG A 62 -35.07 -8.09 10.15
CA ARG A 62 -35.57 -8.23 11.54
C ARG A 62 -36.07 -6.92 12.14
N LEU A 63 -35.57 -5.81 11.74
CA LEU A 63 -35.99 -4.48 12.20
C LEU A 63 -37.20 -3.91 11.43
N HIS A 64 -37.84 -4.71 10.56
CA HIS A 64 -39.01 -4.30 9.78
C HIS A 64 -38.84 -2.96 9.05
N GLY A 65 -37.61 -2.67 8.60
CA GLY A 65 -37.29 -1.44 7.88
C GLY A 65 -37.17 -0.16 8.73
N GLN A 66 -37.20 -0.27 10.05
CA GLN A 66 -36.97 0.88 10.93
C GLN A 66 -35.54 1.40 10.75
N ALA A 67 -35.41 2.72 10.67
CA ALA A 67 -34.10 3.38 10.57
C ALA A 67 -33.25 3.07 11.80
N ASN A 68 -32.08 2.46 11.60
CA ASN A 68 -31.11 2.18 12.65
C ASN A 68 -29.73 2.59 12.20
N ALA A 69 -29.20 3.66 12.79
CA ALA A 69 -27.91 4.25 12.44
C ALA A 69 -26.74 3.24 12.46
N THR A 70 -26.81 2.21 13.32
CA THR A 70 -25.78 1.16 13.38
C THR A 70 -25.82 0.26 12.16
N ILE A 71 -27.01 -0.12 11.69
CA ILE A 71 -27.19 -0.99 10.52
C ILE A 71 -26.92 -0.21 9.25
N ASP A 72 -27.32 1.05 9.17
CA ASP A 72 -27.03 1.89 8.01
C ASP A 72 -25.54 2.11 7.87
N ASN A 73 -24.82 2.33 8.97
CA ASN A 73 -23.35 2.41 8.97
C ASN A 73 -22.69 1.07 8.58
N LEU A 74 -23.23 -0.07 9.05
CA LEU A 74 -22.74 -1.40 8.64
C LEU A 74 -22.93 -1.62 7.13
N ASN A 75 -24.09 -1.29 6.59
CA ASN A 75 -24.36 -1.40 5.15
C ASN A 75 -23.45 -0.48 4.32
N ALA A 76 -23.24 0.77 4.75
CA ALA A 76 -22.33 1.68 4.10
C ALA A 76 -20.90 1.12 4.05
N ARG A 77 -20.45 0.48 5.13
CA ARG A 77 -19.14 -0.19 5.21
C ARG A 77 -19.05 -1.37 4.25
N ILE A 78 -20.04 -2.24 4.22
CA ILE A 78 -20.06 -3.41 3.32
C ILE A 78 -20.04 -2.95 1.86
N ASN A 79 -20.84 -1.95 1.50
CA ASN A 79 -20.86 -1.39 0.15
C ASN A 79 -19.50 -0.79 -0.24
N ALA A 80 -18.83 -0.08 0.66
CA ALA A 80 -17.50 0.44 0.40
C ALA A 80 -16.47 -0.69 0.20
N TRP A 81 -16.56 -1.79 0.94
CA TRP A 81 -15.73 -2.97 0.72
C TRP A 81 -15.97 -3.61 -0.65
N TRP A 82 -17.23 -3.71 -1.10
CA TRP A 82 -17.54 -4.19 -2.44
C TRP A 82 -16.92 -3.32 -3.53
N VAL A 83 -17.02 -1.98 -3.40
CA VAL A 83 -16.41 -1.05 -4.35
C VAL A 83 -14.88 -1.18 -4.35
N MET A 84 -14.24 -1.20 -3.18
CA MET A 84 -12.80 -1.36 -3.07
C MET A 84 -12.32 -2.68 -3.69
N THR A 85 -13.03 -3.78 -3.42
CA THR A 85 -12.72 -5.10 -4.00
C THR A 85 -12.90 -5.08 -5.52
N ALA A 86 -13.97 -4.50 -6.03
CA ALA A 86 -14.20 -4.40 -7.47
C ALA A 86 -13.12 -3.57 -8.19
N VAL A 87 -12.73 -2.44 -7.61
CA VAL A 87 -11.65 -1.58 -8.15
C VAL A 87 -10.31 -2.33 -8.14
N LEU A 88 -10.00 -3.05 -7.07
CA LEU A 88 -8.77 -3.83 -6.97
C LEU A 88 -8.75 -4.97 -8.00
N LEU A 89 -9.86 -5.69 -8.16
CA LEU A 89 -9.99 -6.75 -9.16
C LEU A 89 -9.88 -6.22 -10.59
N LEU A 90 -10.47 -5.06 -10.87
CA LEU A 90 -10.32 -4.41 -12.17
C LEU A 90 -8.86 -4.03 -12.44
N ALA A 91 -8.17 -3.50 -11.44
CA ALA A 91 -6.74 -3.17 -11.57
C ALA A 91 -5.89 -4.44 -11.80
N PHE A 92 -6.23 -5.52 -11.12
CA PHE A 92 -5.58 -6.82 -11.31
C PHE A 92 -5.86 -7.41 -12.70
N TRP A 93 -7.09 -7.27 -13.19
CA TRP A 93 -7.44 -7.69 -14.55
C TRP A 93 -6.66 -6.91 -15.62
N LEU A 94 -6.39 -5.63 -15.39
CA LEU A 94 -5.53 -4.81 -16.24
C LEU A 94 -4.03 -5.08 -16.03
N GLY A 95 -3.68 -5.99 -15.12
CA GLY A 95 -2.32 -6.43 -14.85
C GLY A 95 -1.43 -5.36 -14.20
N ARG A 96 -0.14 -5.41 -14.54
CA ARG A 96 0.88 -4.53 -13.96
C ARG A 96 0.55 -3.04 -14.11
N ILE A 97 0.15 -2.61 -15.31
CA ILE A 97 -0.17 -1.21 -15.58
C ILE A 97 -1.39 -0.76 -14.79
N GLY A 98 -2.45 -1.57 -14.74
CA GLY A 98 -3.64 -1.28 -13.96
C GLY A 98 -3.33 -1.11 -12.47
N THR A 99 -2.48 -1.98 -11.94
CA THR A 99 -2.02 -1.89 -10.53
C THR A 99 -1.21 -0.62 -10.28
N ILE A 100 -0.28 -0.25 -11.18
CA ILE A 100 0.51 0.99 -11.08
C ILE A 100 -0.41 2.21 -11.11
N VAL A 101 -1.36 2.27 -12.04
CA VAL A 101 -2.31 3.38 -12.17
C VAL A 101 -3.21 3.48 -10.93
N LEU A 102 -3.72 2.35 -10.42
CA LEU A 102 -4.51 2.34 -9.19
C LEU A 102 -3.74 2.95 -8.02
N PHE A 103 -2.51 2.48 -7.77
CA PHE A 103 -1.72 2.97 -6.65
C PHE A 103 -1.21 4.40 -6.87
N PHE A 104 -1.01 4.84 -8.10
CA PHE A 104 -0.79 6.25 -8.41
C PHE A 104 -1.97 7.12 -7.95
N LEU A 105 -3.21 6.72 -8.25
CA LEU A 105 -4.42 7.43 -7.83
C LEU A 105 -4.62 7.37 -6.31
N VAL A 106 -4.34 6.22 -5.69
CA VAL A 106 -4.35 6.07 -4.22
C VAL A 106 -3.32 7.00 -3.57
N SER A 107 -2.09 7.06 -4.10
CA SER A 107 -1.05 7.97 -3.61
C SER A 107 -1.42 9.43 -3.81
N PHE A 108 -2.04 9.78 -4.92
CA PHE A 108 -2.54 11.14 -5.17
C PHE A 108 -3.61 11.52 -4.13
N ALA A 109 -4.58 10.64 -3.88
CA ALA A 109 -5.62 10.89 -2.89
C ALA A 109 -5.05 10.98 -1.47
N ALA A 110 -4.13 10.06 -1.11
CA ALA A 110 -3.45 10.04 0.19
C ALA A 110 -2.62 11.31 0.42
N LEU A 111 -1.85 11.75 -0.59
CA LEU A 111 -1.06 12.97 -0.52
C LEU A 111 -1.96 14.21 -0.35
N ARG A 112 -3.06 14.27 -1.11
CA ARG A 112 -4.04 15.35 -0.99
C ARG A 112 -4.65 15.40 0.41
N GLU A 113 -5.05 14.26 0.96
CA GLU A 113 -5.62 14.19 2.32
C GLU A 113 -4.60 14.63 3.37
N PHE A 114 -3.36 14.14 3.28
CA PHE A 114 -2.31 14.52 4.22
C PHE A 114 -2.03 16.02 4.17
N LEU A 115 -1.81 16.56 2.98
CA LEU A 115 -1.49 17.99 2.79
C LEU A 115 -2.67 18.91 3.14
N SER A 116 -3.92 18.44 3.03
CA SER A 116 -5.09 19.23 3.46
C SER A 116 -5.14 19.50 4.96
N LEU A 117 -4.45 18.68 5.77
CA LEU A 117 -4.34 18.84 7.22
C LEU A 117 -3.06 19.59 7.65
N VAL A 118 -2.18 19.88 6.70
CA VAL A 118 -0.98 20.67 6.96
C VAL A 118 -1.30 22.15 6.79
N GLU A 119 -1.02 22.94 7.81
CA GLU A 119 -1.05 24.41 7.69
C GLU A 119 -0.05 24.82 6.61
N SER A 120 -0.55 25.32 5.51
CA SER A 120 0.25 25.75 4.37
C SER A 120 0.16 27.26 4.17
N ARG A 121 1.27 27.87 3.77
CA ARG A 121 1.36 29.29 3.43
C ARG A 121 1.50 29.45 1.92
N ARG A 122 1.33 30.67 1.43
CA ARG A 122 1.54 30.96 -0.01
C ARG A 122 2.94 30.57 -0.48
N ALA A 123 3.95 30.65 0.39
CA ALA A 123 5.32 30.22 0.11
C ALA A 123 5.44 28.72 -0.17
N ASP A 124 4.59 27.88 0.44
CA ASP A 124 4.62 26.43 0.30
C ASP A 124 3.91 25.94 -0.99
N HIS A 125 3.17 26.82 -1.67
CA HIS A 125 2.41 26.44 -2.87
C HIS A 125 3.30 25.82 -3.96
N ARG A 126 4.48 26.38 -4.21
CA ARG A 126 5.44 25.83 -5.19
C ARG A 126 5.91 24.44 -4.80
N VAL A 127 6.15 24.21 -3.50
CA VAL A 127 6.56 22.91 -2.96
C VAL A 127 5.47 21.87 -3.19
N MET A 128 4.20 22.22 -2.91
CA MET A 128 3.06 21.33 -3.13
C MET A 128 2.88 21.00 -4.62
N VAL A 129 3.01 21.99 -5.52
CA VAL A 129 2.97 21.74 -6.97
C VAL A 129 4.05 20.72 -7.37
N VAL A 130 5.27 20.85 -6.87
CA VAL A 130 6.35 19.88 -7.14
C VAL A 130 6.00 18.49 -6.59
N CYS A 131 5.40 18.38 -5.42
CA CYS A 131 4.98 17.08 -4.86
C CYS A 131 3.98 16.35 -5.79
N PHE A 132 2.96 17.06 -6.29
CA PHE A 132 1.91 16.45 -7.13
C PHE A 132 2.33 16.23 -8.58
N TYR A 133 3.06 17.17 -9.17
CA TYR A 133 3.32 17.17 -10.62
C TYR A 133 4.73 16.71 -11.00
N VAL A 134 5.65 16.60 -10.04
CA VAL A 134 7.01 16.12 -10.28
C VAL A 134 7.30 14.85 -9.49
N LEU A 135 7.25 14.90 -8.15
CA LEU A 135 7.67 13.77 -7.32
C LEU A 135 6.76 12.56 -7.49
N LEU A 136 5.45 12.76 -7.47
CA LEU A 136 4.50 11.67 -7.62
C LEU A 136 4.60 10.98 -8.99
N PRO A 137 4.53 11.68 -10.14
CA PRO A 137 4.65 11.03 -11.45
C PRO A 137 6.00 10.36 -11.67
N LEU A 138 7.11 11.00 -11.27
CA LEU A 138 8.44 10.43 -11.46
C LEU A 138 8.66 9.17 -10.62
N GLN A 139 8.18 9.13 -9.37
CA GLN A 139 8.28 7.94 -8.54
C GLN A 139 7.58 6.74 -9.21
N TYR A 140 6.37 6.94 -9.73
CA TYR A 140 5.63 5.90 -10.43
C TYR A 140 6.18 5.58 -11.82
N TRP A 141 6.82 6.54 -12.46
CA TRP A 141 7.59 6.30 -13.69
C TRP A 141 8.76 5.35 -13.43
N PHE A 142 9.50 5.51 -12.32
CA PHE A 142 10.59 4.58 -11.96
C PHE A 142 10.06 3.17 -11.64
N VAL A 143 8.87 3.05 -11.04
CA VAL A 143 8.19 1.75 -10.90
C VAL A 143 7.84 1.17 -12.27
N LEU A 144 7.29 1.98 -13.17
CA LEU A 144 6.90 1.55 -14.52
C LEU A 144 8.10 1.11 -15.36
N THR A 145 9.23 1.79 -15.27
CA THR A 145 10.46 1.48 -16.04
C THR A 145 11.34 0.43 -15.36
N ASP A 146 10.94 -0.10 -14.19
CA ASP A 146 11.74 -1.03 -13.38
C ASP A 146 13.14 -0.50 -13.02
N TRP A 147 13.26 0.82 -12.84
CA TRP A 147 14.53 1.45 -12.46
C TRP A 147 14.68 1.47 -10.94
N TYR A 148 14.99 0.30 -10.37
CA TYR A 148 15.08 0.10 -8.92
C TYR A 148 16.00 1.09 -8.20
N GLY A 149 17.18 1.40 -8.76
CA GLY A 149 18.11 2.33 -8.12
C GLY A 149 17.49 3.70 -7.88
N MET A 150 16.89 4.30 -8.92
CA MET A 150 16.20 5.59 -8.77
C MET A 150 14.93 5.47 -7.93
N PHE A 151 14.14 4.42 -8.11
CA PHE A 151 12.94 4.16 -7.31
C PHE A 151 13.24 4.20 -5.80
N SER A 152 14.34 3.57 -5.37
CA SER A 152 14.67 3.44 -3.95
C SER A 152 15.22 4.74 -3.32
N ILE A 153 15.94 5.57 -4.08
CA ILE A 153 16.61 6.76 -3.54
C ILE A 153 15.96 8.08 -3.92
N PHE A 154 15.06 8.09 -4.90
CA PHE A 154 14.51 9.33 -5.47
C PHE A 154 13.82 10.20 -4.42
N ILE A 155 12.87 9.67 -3.67
CA ILE A 155 12.19 10.44 -2.64
C ILE A 155 13.03 10.60 -1.38
N PRO A 156 13.63 9.56 -0.78
CA PRO A 156 14.38 9.72 0.46
C PRO A 156 15.65 10.55 0.34
N VAL A 157 16.21 10.70 -0.85
CA VAL A 157 17.41 11.51 -1.06
C VAL A 157 17.08 12.76 -1.87
N TYR A 158 16.71 12.61 -3.15
CA TYR A 158 16.51 13.77 -4.04
C TYR A 158 15.27 14.58 -3.66
N GLY A 159 14.14 13.95 -3.41
CA GLY A 159 12.93 14.62 -2.94
C GLY A 159 13.14 15.30 -1.60
N PHE A 160 13.80 14.59 -0.66
CA PHE A 160 14.08 15.10 0.68
C PHE A 160 14.93 16.39 0.64
N LEU A 161 15.93 16.47 -0.24
CA LEU A 161 16.78 17.64 -0.38
C LEU A 161 16.13 18.74 -1.24
N LEU A 162 15.39 18.37 -2.28
CA LEU A 162 14.78 19.32 -3.21
C LEU A 162 13.68 20.17 -2.55
N LEU A 163 12.84 19.55 -1.71
CA LEU A 163 11.70 20.24 -1.10
C LEU A 163 12.11 21.44 -0.23
N PRO A 164 13.08 21.33 0.71
CA PRO A 164 13.55 22.49 1.49
C PRO A 164 14.26 23.54 0.62
N ILE A 165 14.94 23.15 -0.46
CA ILE A 165 15.54 24.10 -1.39
C ILE A 165 14.45 24.96 -2.02
N ILE A 166 13.39 24.34 -2.56
CA ILE A 166 12.27 25.08 -3.16
C ILE A 166 11.54 25.94 -2.14
N ALA A 167 11.34 25.40 -0.91
CA ALA A 167 10.71 26.15 0.17
C ALA A 167 11.53 27.40 0.54
N SER A 168 12.86 27.29 0.59
CA SER A 168 13.76 28.41 0.95
C SER A 168 13.71 29.55 -0.09
N LEU A 169 13.51 29.20 -1.37
CA LEU A 169 13.33 30.19 -2.44
C LEU A 169 12.05 31.02 -2.29
N GLY A 170 11.12 30.60 -1.45
CA GLY A 170 9.93 31.36 -1.08
C GLY A 170 10.20 32.51 -0.10
N GLY A 171 11.36 32.55 0.55
CA GLY A 171 11.82 33.61 1.45
C GLY A 171 11.07 33.68 2.79
N ASP A 172 10.15 32.77 3.08
CA ASP A 172 9.39 32.71 4.34
C ASP A 172 10.06 31.77 5.34
N THR A 173 10.68 32.37 6.36
CA THR A 173 11.43 31.63 7.41
C THR A 173 10.57 31.22 8.60
N ASP A 174 9.32 31.71 8.70
CA ASP A 174 8.46 31.40 9.82
C ASP A 174 8.04 29.93 9.83
N HIS A 175 8.33 29.26 10.93
CA HIS A 175 8.15 27.80 11.10
C HIS A 175 8.70 26.96 9.94
N PHE A 176 9.73 27.41 9.24
CA PHE A 176 10.28 26.80 8.03
C PHE A 176 10.55 25.31 8.18
N LEU A 177 11.29 24.92 9.23
CA LEU A 177 11.63 23.51 9.44
C LEU A 177 10.38 22.65 9.67
N ALA A 178 9.44 23.14 10.50
CA ALA A 178 8.22 22.40 10.80
C ALA A 178 7.32 22.22 9.56
N ARG A 179 7.16 23.27 8.73
CA ARG A 179 6.39 23.20 7.47
C ARG A 179 7.02 22.23 6.49
N THR A 180 8.33 22.37 6.27
CA THR A 180 9.08 21.51 5.35
C THR A 180 9.04 20.04 5.79
N ALA A 181 9.26 19.77 7.09
CA ALA A 181 9.21 18.42 7.63
C ALA A 181 7.83 17.77 7.44
N LYS A 182 6.74 18.52 7.65
CA LYS A 182 5.37 18.00 7.42
C LYS A 182 5.15 17.59 5.96
N ILE A 183 5.64 18.37 5.00
CA ILE A 183 5.54 18.05 3.57
C ILE A 183 6.43 16.84 3.22
N GLN A 184 7.64 16.77 3.76
CA GLN A 184 8.53 15.61 3.59
C GLN A 184 7.88 14.32 4.11
N TRP A 185 7.25 14.36 5.30
CA TRP A 185 6.48 13.23 5.83
C TRP A 185 5.30 12.84 4.92
N ALA A 186 4.56 13.84 4.41
CA ALA A 186 3.48 13.58 3.47
C ALA A 186 3.96 12.82 2.23
N VAL A 187 5.07 13.26 1.62
CA VAL A 187 5.68 12.62 0.44
C VAL A 187 6.20 11.22 0.76
N MET A 188 6.88 11.05 1.90
CA MET A 188 7.39 9.74 2.32
C MET A 188 6.27 8.72 2.50
N ILE A 189 5.20 9.08 3.22
CA ILE A 189 4.10 8.15 3.49
C ILE A 189 3.26 7.91 2.25
N SER A 190 2.79 9.01 1.60
CA SER A 190 1.77 8.91 0.55
C SER A 190 2.33 8.54 -0.83
N ILE A 191 3.61 8.80 -1.10
CA ILE A 191 4.22 8.48 -2.40
C ILE A 191 5.20 7.32 -2.26
N PHE A 192 6.28 7.51 -1.47
CA PHE A 192 7.36 6.53 -1.39
C PHE A 192 6.87 5.19 -0.84
N CYS A 193 6.26 5.19 0.34
CA CYS A 193 5.82 3.95 0.98
C CYS A 193 4.76 3.22 0.13
N LEU A 194 3.76 3.93 -0.39
CA LEU A 194 2.70 3.32 -1.19
C LEU A 194 3.19 2.80 -2.55
N SER A 195 4.19 3.44 -3.16
CA SER A 195 4.74 2.99 -4.44
C SER A 195 5.42 1.61 -4.36
N HIS A 196 5.77 1.13 -3.15
CA HIS A 196 6.31 -0.21 -2.97
C HIS A 196 5.27 -1.32 -3.22
N VAL A 197 3.97 -1.02 -3.10
CA VAL A 197 2.93 -2.02 -3.38
C VAL A 197 2.93 -2.43 -4.85
N PRO A 198 2.78 -1.53 -5.83
CA PRO A 198 2.88 -1.90 -7.24
C PRO A 198 4.30 -2.31 -7.65
N ALA A 199 5.35 -1.87 -6.94
CA ALA A 199 6.71 -2.30 -7.22
C ALA A 199 6.92 -3.82 -7.00
N LEU A 200 6.10 -4.49 -6.19
CA LEU A 200 6.09 -5.95 -6.06
C LEU A 200 5.89 -6.65 -7.41
N MET A 201 5.17 -6.02 -8.36
CA MET A 201 4.95 -6.56 -9.69
C MET A 201 6.23 -6.67 -10.53
N ASN A 202 7.30 -5.98 -10.14
CA ASN A 202 8.58 -5.94 -10.86
C ASN A 202 9.60 -6.98 -10.36
N LEU A 203 9.29 -7.70 -9.29
CA LEU A 203 10.20 -8.69 -8.72
C LEU A 203 10.38 -9.87 -9.67
N LYS A 204 11.62 -10.34 -9.82
CA LYS A 204 11.98 -11.49 -10.66
C LYS A 204 12.28 -12.67 -9.73
N ILE A 205 11.27 -13.47 -9.44
CA ILE A 205 11.36 -14.57 -8.49
C ILE A 205 11.31 -15.89 -9.25
N ALA A 206 12.38 -16.67 -9.16
CA ALA A 206 12.49 -17.96 -9.84
C ALA A 206 11.37 -18.93 -9.40
N GLY A 207 10.66 -19.50 -10.40
CA GLY A 207 9.52 -20.39 -10.16
C GLY A 207 8.22 -19.70 -9.74
N PHE A 208 8.19 -18.34 -9.77
CA PHE A 208 7.02 -17.55 -9.43
C PHE A 208 6.69 -16.50 -10.51
N GLU A 209 7.19 -16.71 -11.73
CA GLU A 209 7.04 -15.78 -12.85
C GLU A 209 5.56 -15.58 -13.20
N GLY A 210 5.17 -14.33 -13.39
CA GLY A 210 3.80 -13.94 -13.73
C GLY A 210 2.80 -14.00 -12.58
N GLN A 211 3.21 -14.45 -11.37
CA GLN A 211 2.35 -14.59 -10.20
C GLN A 211 2.54 -13.47 -9.16
N ASN A 212 3.33 -12.45 -9.45
CA ASN A 212 3.69 -11.39 -8.50
C ASN A 212 2.49 -10.64 -7.90
N ILE A 213 1.36 -10.63 -8.60
CA ILE A 213 0.11 -10.08 -8.10
C ILE A 213 -0.35 -10.77 -6.80
N LEU A 214 -0.01 -12.04 -6.62
CA LEU A 214 -0.33 -12.79 -5.42
C LEU A 214 0.45 -12.30 -4.19
N LEU A 215 1.66 -11.74 -4.39
CA LEU A 215 2.40 -11.07 -3.30
C LEU A 215 1.65 -9.83 -2.80
N LEU A 216 1.03 -9.08 -3.72
CA LEU A 216 0.22 -7.93 -3.35
C LEU A 216 -1.05 -8.38 -2.61
N VAL A 217 -1.71 -9.44 -3.11
CA VAL A 217 -2.86 -10.04 -2.42
C VAL A 217 -2.47 -10.52 -1.02
N PHE A 218 -1.34 -11.20 -0.90
CA PHE A 218 -0.80 -11.66 0.40
C PHE A 218 -0.57 -10.49 1.35
N LEU A 219 0.13 -9.42 0.90
CA LEU A 219 0.39 -8.23 1.73
C LEU A 219 -0.92 -7.61 2.23
N VAL A 220 -1.86 -7.33 1.32
CA VAL A 220 -3.13 -6.68 1.67
C VAL A 220 -3.97 -7.58 2.57
N ALA A 221 -4.07 -8.87 2.26
CA ALA A 221 -4.85 -9.81 3.06
C ALA A 221 -4.31 -9.93 4.50
N VAL A 222 -2.98 -10.05 4.66
CA VAL A 222 -2.35 -10.18 5.99
C VAL A 222 -2.50 -8.89 6.81
N VAL A 223 -2.27 -7.71 6.19
CA VAL A 223 -2.45 -6.42 6.87
C VAL A 223 -3.89 -6.23 7.32
N GLN A 224 -4.86 -6.40 6.41
CA GLN A 224 -6.28 -6.19 6.72
C GLN A 224 -6.79 -7.21 7.73
N ALA A 225 -6.38 -8.48 7.62
CA ALA A 225 -6.72 -9.49 8.60
C ALA A 225 -6.16 -9.15 9.98
N SER A 226 -4.91 -8.66 10.05
CA SER A 226 -4.29 -8.21 11.30
C SER A 226 -5.12 -7.11 11.98
N ASP A 227 -5.54 -6.09 11.23
CA ASP A 227 -6.32 -4.99 11.78
C ASP A 227 -7.70 -5.45 12.28
N VAL A 228 -8.39 -6.30 11.51
CA VAL A 228 -9.68 -6.86 11.90
C VAL A 228 -9.55 -7.76 13.13
N LEU A 229 -8.55 -8.66 13.15
CA LEU A 229 -8.33 -9.60 14.25
C LEU A 229 -7.89 -8.87 15.53
N GLN A 230 -7.09 -7.81 15.42
CA GLN A 230 -6.76 -6.93 16.56
C GLN A 230 -8.01 -6.31 17.18
N TYR A 231 -8.95 -5.88 16.34
CA TYR A 231 -10.23 -5.35 16.83
C TYR A 231 -11.07 -6.44 17.52
N VAL A 232 -11.19 -7.63 16.93
CA VAL A 232 -11.96 -8.76 17.49
C VAL A 232 -11.41 -9.19 18.83
N TRP A 233 -10.10 -9.53 18.90
CA TRP A 233 -9.44 -9.90 20.15
C TRP A 233 -9.49 -8.78 21.20
N GLY A 234 -9.36 -7.54 20.74
CA GLY A 234 -9.48 -6.37 21.60
C GLY A 234 -10.85 -6.20 22.23
N LYS A 235 -11.91 -6.58 21.52
CA LYS A 235 -13.29 -6.56 22.05
C LYS A 235 -13.58 -7.74 22.98
N LEU A 236 -13.05 -8.92 22.65
CA LEU A 236 -13.31 -10.14 23.43
C LEU A 236 -12.50 -10.21 24.73
N LEU A 237 -11.21 -9.87 24.68
CA LEU A 237 -10.27 -10.08 25.79
C LEU A 237 -9.53 -8.80 26.23
N GLY A 238 -9.78 -7.67 25.57
CA GLY A 238 -9.02 -6.44 25.78
C GLY A 238 -9.40 -5.69 27.05
N LYS A 239 -8.60 -5.83 28.11
CA LYS A 239 -8.72 -5.05 29.35
C LYS A 239 -7.74 -3.90 29.42
N ARG A 240 -6.44 -4.15 29.14
CA ARG A 240 -5.36 -3.17 29.23
C ARG A 240 -5.15 -2.47 27.88
N LYS A 241 -5.22 -1.13 27.88
CA LYS A 241 -4.90 -0.30 26.70
C LYS A 241 -3.39 -0.19 26.49
N ILE A 242 -2.94 -0.09 25.23
CA ILE A 242 -1.51 0.07 24.91
C ILE A 242 -1.11 1.54 25.03
N MET A 243 -1.77 2.42 24.29
CA MET A 243 -1.50 3.86 24.24
C MET A 243 -2.81 4.64 24.22
N PRO A 244 -3.43 4.88 25.40
CA PRO A 244 -4.76 5.51 25.46
C PRO A 244 -4.84 6.88 24.80
N ALA A 245 -3.76 7.67 24.89
CA ALA A 245 -3.69 9.01 24.31
C ALA A 245 -3.70 9.01 22.77
N LEU A 246 -3.08 8.01 22.13
CA LEU A 246 -2.99 7.92 20.68
C LEU A 246 -4.18 7.16 20.09
N SER A 247 -4.45 5.99 20.64
CA SER A 247 -5.48 5.07 20.14
C SER A 247 -6.21 4.42 21.33
N PRO A 248 -7.33 5.00 21.79
CA PRO A 248 -8.06 4.50 22.95
C PRO A 248 -8.73 3.13 22.71
N SER A 249 -8.82 2.67 21.46
CA SER A 249 -9.40 1.38 21.12
C SER A 249 -8.39 0.22 21.14
N LYS A 250 -7.09 0.48 20.97
CA LYS A 250 -6.06 -0.58 20.89
C LYS A 250 -5.71 -1.14 22.28
N THR A 251 -5.76 -2.46 22.42
CA THR A 251 -5.49 -3.19 23.67
C THR A 251 -4.35 -4.19 23.50
N VAL A 252 -3.67 -4.54 24.59
CA VAL A 252 -2.56 -5.51 24.60
C VAL A 252 -3.04 -6.87 24.07
N ALA A 253 -4.17 -7.38 24.61
CA ALA A 253 -4.73 -8.66 24.17
C ALA A 253 -5.16 -8.62 22.70
N GLY A 254 -5.73 -7.49 22.24
CA GLY A 254 -6.07 -7.28 20.84
C GLY A 254 -4.87 -7.34 19.93
N THR A 255 -3.79 -6.64 20.28
CA THR A 255 -2.58 -6.60 19.46
C THR A 255 -1.87 -7.96 19.41
N VAL A 256 -1.64 -8.60 20.56
CA VAL A 256 -0.97 -9.91 20.61
C VAL A 256 -1.81 -10.97 19.90
N GLY A 257 -3.11 -11.08 20.22
CA GLY A 257 -4.01 -12.05 19.61
C GLY A 257 -4.20 -11.81 18.11
N GLY A 258 -4.34 -10.56 17.69
CA GLY A 258 -4.50 -10.17 16.28
C GLY A 258 -3.25 -10.49 15.46
N ILE A 259 -2.06 -10.09 15.94
CA ILE A 259 -0.79 -10.38 15.26
C ILE A 259 -0.55 -11.90 15.19
N ALA A 260 -0.74 -12.63 16.29
CA ALA A 260 -0.56 -14.09 16.30
C ALA A 260 -1.51 -14.77 15.30
N SER A 261 -2.80 -14.43 15.32
CA SER A 261 -3.79 -15.02 14.40
C SER A 261 -3.52 -14.66 12.94
N ALA A 262 -3.11 -13.42 12.64
CA ALA A 262 -2.76 -13.00 11.29
C ALA A 262 -1.44 -13.65 10.80
N THR A 263 -0.49 -13.89 11.69
CA THR A 263 0.72 -14.68 11.39
C THR A 263 0.39 -16.13 11.01
N LEU A 264 -0.55 -16.77 11.72
CA LEU A 264 -1.04 -18.09 11.35
C LEU A 264 -1.78 -18.09 10.01
N LEU A 265 -2.57 -17.05 9.74
CA LEU A 265 -3.19 -16.87 8.43
C LEU A 265 -2.14 -16.72 7.33
N ALA A 266 -1.09 -15.92 7.55
CA ALA A 266 0.01 -15.78 6.61
C ALA A 266 0.70 -17.14 6.36
N ALA A 267 0.93 -17.96 7.38
CA ALA A 267 1.42 -19.32 7.23
C ALA A 267 0.47 -20.17 6.37
N ALA A 268 -0.85 -20.07 6.56
CA ALA A 268 -1.83 -20.82 5.77
C ALA A 268 -1.91 -20.33 4.31
N LEU A 269 -1.56 -19.08 4.04
CA LEU A 269 -1.51 -18.50 2.69
C LEU A 269 -0.21 -18.81 1.93
N TYR A 270 0.72 -19.62 2.48
CA TYR A 270 1.96 -19.96 1.80
C TYR A 270 1.77 -20.47 0.35
N PRO A 271 0.70 -21.21 0.00
CA PRO A 271 0.58 -21.75 -1.37
C PRO A 271 0.44 -20.71 -2.47
N ILE A 272 0.06 -19.47 -2.12
CA ILE A 272 -0.03 -18.36 -3.08
C ILE A 272 1.24 -17.49 -3.09
N THR A 273 2.32 -17.95 -2.48
CA THR A 273 3.57 -17.21 -2.33
C THR A 273 4.76 -18.09 -2.72
N PRO A 274 5.93 -17.53 -3.02
CA PRO A 274 7.14 -18.32 -3.24
C PRO A 274 7.79 -18.82 -1.92
N PHE A 275 7.11 -18.67 -0.78
CA PHE A 275 7.64 -18.93 0.54
C PHE A 275 7.29 -20.32 1.04
N SER A 276 8.15 -20.91 1.88
CA SER A 276 7.75 -22.04 2.73
C SER A 276 6.76 -21.59 3.81
N PRO A 277 5.99 -22.51 4.44
CA PRO A 277 5.03 -22.13 5.48
C PRO A 277 5.66 -21.33 6.63
N PHE A 278 6.87 -21.69 7.02
CA PHE A 278 7.62 -21.00 8.09
C PHE A 278 8.07 -19.59 7.63
N GLN A 279 8.56 -19.47 6.40
CA GLN A 279 8.93 -18.17 5.82
C GLN A 279 7.71 -17.25 5.68
N ALA A 280 6.58 -17.78 5.20
CA ALA A 280 5.32 -17.04 5.12
C ALA A 280 4.85 -16.55 6.49
N ALA A 281 4.97 -17.37 7.54
CA ALA A 281 4.69 -16.97 8.92
C ALA A 281 5.60 -15.82 9.38
N LEU A 282 6.92 -15.94 9.16
CA LEU A 282 7.89 -14.94 9.59
C LEU A 282 7.66 -13.59 8.85
N ILE A 283 7.44 -13.66 7.55
CA ILE A 283 7.13 -12.47 6.74
C ILE A 283 5.80 -11.88 7.19
N GLY A 284 4.77 -12.71 7.44
CA GLY A 284 3.49 -12.26 7.95
C GLY A 284 3.61 -11.58 9.31
N LEU A 285 4.44 -12.08 10.20
CA LEU A 285 4.75 -11.47 11.49
C LEU A 285 5.37 -10.06 11.30
N ILE A 286 6.35 -9.93 10.40
CA ILE A 286 6.99 -8.65 10.07
C ILE A 286 5.94 -7.66 9.53
N ILE A 287 5.12 -8.09 8.58
CA ILE A 287 4.04 -7.28 8.00
C ILE A 287 3.08 -6.79 9.10
N CYS A 288 2.63 -7.68 9.98
CA CYS A 288 1.71 -7.35 11.07
C CYS A 288 2.31 -6.36 12.06
N ILE A 289 3.58 -6.54 12.46
CA ILE A 289 4.27 -5.62 13.36
C ILE A 289 4.43 -4.26 12.72
N MET A 290 4.88 -4.20 11.47
CA MET A 290 5.06 -2.93 10.76
C MET A 290 3.74 -2.22 10.51
N GLY A 291 2.68 -2.94 10.13
CA GLY A 291 1.34 -2.39 9.99
C GLY A 291 0.81 -1.81 11.32
N PHE A 292 0.97 -2.53 12.43
CA PHE A 292 0.58 -2.06 13.75
C PHE A 292 1.33 -0.78 14.16
N LEU A 293 2.66 -0.76 14.01
CA LEU A 293 3.50 0.40 14.33
C LEU A 293 3.17 1.58 13.42
N GLY A 294 2.96 1.33 12.12
CA GLY A 294 2.51 2.32 11.16
C GLY A 294 1.18 2.96 11.57
N GLY A 295 0.18 2.15 11.90
CA GLY A 295 -1.10 2.63 12.41
C GLY A 295 -1.00 3.45 13.71
N LEU A 296 0.01 3.20 14.56
CA LEU A 296 0.29 4.04 15.73
C LEU A 296 0.88 5.41 15.32
N VAL A 297 1.85 5.43 14.41
CA VAL A 297 2.44 6.67 13.90
C VAL A 297 1.38 7.52 13.21
N MET A 298 0.57 6.92 12.34
CA MET A 298 -0.52 7.62 11.65
C MET A 298 -1.57 8.16 12.63
N SER A 299 -1.85 7.41 13.70
CA SER A 299 -2.72 7.89 14.78
C SER A 299 -2.10 9.06 15.52
N ALA A 300 -0.78 9.04 15.80
CA ALA A 300 -0.08 10.15 16.45
C ALA A 300 -0.16 11.43 15.61
N ILE A 301 0.08 11.34 14.30
CA ILE A 301 -0.03 12.49 13.40
C ILE A 301 -1.47 13.03 13.35
N LYS A 302 -2.49 12.16 13.31
CA LYS A 302 -3.91 12.60 13.38
C LYS A 302 -4.20 13.37 14.66
N ARG A 303 -3.71 12.90 15.82
CA ARG A 303 -3.91 13.59 17.10
C ARG A 303 -3.17 14.92 17.17
N ASP A 304 -1.94 14.97 16.63
CA ASP A 304 -1.19 16.23 16.51
C ASP A 304 -1.93 17.27 15.66
N ARG A 305 -2.66 16.82 14.63
CA ARG A 305 -3.52 17.67 13.79
C ARG A 305 -4.92 17.92 14.37
N GLY A 306 -5.25 17.39 15.54
CA GLY A 306 -6.57 17.54 16.17
C GLY A 306 -7.71 16.81 15.46
N VAL A 307 -7.40 15.85 14.59
CA VAL A 307 -8.39 15.10 13.82
C VAL A 307 -8.44 13.63 14.24
N LYS A 308 -9.52 12.95 13.87
CA LYS A 308 -9.69 11.52 14.06
C LYS A 308 -9.41 10.73 12.78
N ASP A 309 -9.91 11.22 11.67
CA ASP A 309 -9.82 10.60 10.36
C ASP A 309 -9.11 11.56 9.40
N TRP A 310 -8.41 11.05 8.38
CA TRP A 310 -7.66 11.85 7.43
C TRP A 310 -8.54 12.64 6.45
N GLY A 311 -9.75 12.14 6.20
CA GLY A 311 -10.69 12.74 5.27
C GLY A 311 -12.04 12.04 5.28
N ASN A 312 -12.89 12.36 4.30
CA ASN A 312 -14.23 11.80 4.15
C ASN A 312 -14.45 11.22 2.74
N LEU A 313 -13.38 10.82 2.05
CA LEU A 313 -13.47 10.36 0.65
C LEU A 313 -14.31 9.07 0.53
N ILE A 314 -14.24 8.20 1.53
CA ILE A 314 -14.96 6.91 1.52
C ILE A 314 -16.07 6.95 2.57
N HIS A 315 -17.33 6.95 2.11
CA HIS A 315 -18.52 6.97 2.98
C HIS A 315 -18.47 5.86 4.03
N GLY A 316 -18.58 6.24 5.30
CA GLY A 316 -18.55 5.31 6.45
C GLY A 316 -17.16 4.79 6.84
N HIS A 317 -16.08 5.19 6.12
CA HIS A 317 -14.73 4.69 6.33
C HIS A 317 -13.66 5.76 6.51
N GLY A 318 -13.98 7.05 6.42
CA GLY A 318 -13.00 8.13 6.49
C GLY A 318 -12.28 8.39 5.17
N GLY A 319 -11.01 8.76 5.22
CA GLY A 319 -10.19 9.04 4.06
C GLY A 319 -9.54 7.82 3.40
N MET A 320 -8.93 8.06 2.25
CA MET A 320 -8.09 7.06 1.56
C MET A 320 -6.90 6.65 2.44
N LEU A 321 -6.28 7.62 3.09
CA LEU A 321 -5.12 7.38 3.95
C LEU A 321 -5.48 6.54 5.18
N ASP A 322 -6.73 6.62 5.67
CA ASP A 322 -7.24 5.74 6.74
C ASP A 322 -7.36 4.26 6.31
N ARG A 323 -7.36 3.98 5.01
CA ARG A 323 -7.44 2.61 4.45
C ARG A 323 -6.09 1.98 4.17
N VAL A 324 -5.07 2.80 4.02
CA VAL A 324 -3.72 2.35 3.65
C VAL A 324 -2.66 2.65 4.72
N ASP A 325 -3.06 3.18 5.88
CA ASP A 325 -2.15 3.59 6.96
C ASP A 325 -1.24 2.44 7.43
N SER A 326 -1.79 1.25 7.67
CA SER A 326 -1.03 0.06 8.01
C SER A 326 -0.19 -0.46 6.84
N VAL A 327 -0.70 -0.33 5.60
CA VAL A 327 0.01 -0.76 4.38
C VAL A 327 1.23 0.11 4.12
N CYS A 328 1.14 1.44 4.36
CA CYS A 328 2.25 2.37 4.13
C CYS A 328 3.55 1.93 4.81
N PHE A 329 3.48 1.39 6.02
CA PHE A 329 4.66 0.95 6.76
C PHE A 329 5.05 -0.50 6.44
N ALA A 330 4.08 -1.36 6.16
CA ALA A 330 4.33 -2.76 5.87
C ALA A 330 4.93 -2.96 4.46
N ALA A 331 4.45 -2.22 3.46
CA ALA A 331 4.82 -2.43 2.07
C ALA A 331 6.32 -2.25 1.76
N PRO A 332 7.00 -1.17 2.20
CA PRO A 332 8.43 -1.03 1.95
C PRO A 332 9.25 -2.16 2.56
N VAL A 333 8.94 -2.54 3.80
CA VAL A 333 9.67 -3.60 4.49
C VAL A 333 9.44 -4.94 3.80
N PHE A 334 8.20 -5.26 3.46
CA PHE A 334 7.87 -6.49 2.73
C PHE A 334 8.57 -6.54 1.37
N PHE A 335 8.49 -5.46 0.59
CA PHE A 335 9.15 -5.38 -0.71
C PHE A 335 10.66 -5.62 -0.61
N HIS A 336 11.34 -4.93 0.30
CA HIS A 336 12.79 -5.06 0.42
C HIS A 336 13.22 -6.43 0.96
N VAL A 337 12.48 -7.02 1.90
CA VAL A 337 12.72 -8.39 2.38
C VAL A 337 12.58 -9.39 1.25
N VAL A 338 11.47 -9.34 0.50
CA VAL A 338 11.25 -10.26 -0.63
C VAL A 338 12.29 -10.03 -1.72
N ARG A 339 12.61 -8.79 -2.04
CA ARG A 339 13.63 -8.47 -3.02
C ARG A 339 15.01 -9.02 -2.62
N TYR A 340 15.38 -8.90 -1.35
CA TYR A 340 16.71 -9.32 -0.89
C TYR A 340 16.87 -10.84 -0.90
N PHE A 341 15.86 -11.60 -0.51
CA PHE A 341 15.98 -13.04 -0.33
C PHE A 341 15.49 -13.88 -1.52
N TRP A 342 14.62 -13.37 -2.38
CA TRP A 342 13.99 -14.15 -3.45
C TRP A 342 14.15 -13.55 -4.85
N ASN A 343 14.56 -12.26 -4.98
CA ASN A 343 14.74 -11.69 -6.30
C ASN A 343 16.12 -12.06 -6.85
N GLY A 344 16.14 -12.80 -7.99
CA GLY A 344 17.33 -13.22 -8.72
C GLY A 344 17.87 -12.17 -9.68
#